data_114d13167b1753dc1a5f341b27dcf700
#
_entry.id   114d13167b1753dc1a5f341b27dcf700
#
_cell.length_a   1.000
_cell.length_b   1.000
_cell.length_c   1.000
_cell.angle_alpha   90.00
_cell.angle_beta   90.00
_cell.angle_gamma   90.00
#
_symmetry.space_group_name_H-M   'P 1'
#
loop_
_entity.id
_entity.type
_entity.pdbx_description
1 polymer ?
#
loop_
_entity_poly.entity_id
_entity_poly.type
_entity_poly.pdbx_seq_one_letter_code
_entity_poly.pdbx_strand_id
1 'polypeptide(L)'
;GRIRIEGGKVGRTVTRFKAIERFAHWMLAGSFILLALTGLATLFGRKVVIPLLGHEFNSVLLTGSKFIHNNVSWAFMIALVMVFVMWIWHNIPNKTDWVWIKQGGGFIGDKHPPAKKFNFGQKIVFWAVILLGFSVSLSGLSLLFPFEIQLFGHTFNLINDIGMAEAAGFGPLQDDLTPHAEMQYAQLWHAIIGFLMMAVILGHIYIGTLGMEGAFDAMGNGEVDERWAEQHHSLWLDEVKDDKRTPAE
;
A
#
# COMPACT_ATOMS: atom_id res chain seq x y z
N GLY A 1 7.37 -21.41 0.52
CA GLY A 1 8.69 -21.60 1.11
C GLY A 1 9.23 -20.28 1.65
N ARG A 2 10.20 -20.35 2.54
CA ARG A 2 10.89 -19.16 3.09
C ARG A 2 12.18 -18.93 2.32
N ILE A 3 12.41 -17.69 1.86
CA ILE A 3 13.68 -17.28 1.28
C ILE A 3 14.68 -17.08 2.42
N ARG A 4 15.81 -17.80 2.38
CA ARG A 4 16.87 -17.72 3.40
C ARG A 4 18.08 -16.97 2.86
N ILE A 5 18.87 -16.40 3.76
CA ILE A 5 20.17 -15.83 3.42
C ILE A 5 21.14 -16.99 3.18
N GLU A 6 21.60 -17.17 1.94
CA GLU A 6 22.57 -18.21 1.60
C GLU A 6 23.89 -17.93 2.29
N GLY A 7 24.42 -18.96 2.98
CA GLY A 7 25.63 -18.82 3.82
C GLY A 7 25.43 -18.07 5.14
N GLY A 8 24.18 -17.72 5.51
CA GLY A 8 23.83 -17.05 6.77
C GLY A 8 24.25 -15.57 6.84
N LYS A 9 23.93 -14.91 7.94
CA LYS A 9 24.28 -13.50 8.20
C LYS A 9 25.79 -13.31 8.43
N VAL A 10 26.37 -12.23 7.91
CA VAL A 10 27.81 -11.87 8.11
C VAL A 10 27.99 -11.05 9.38
N GLY A 11 26.93 -10.45 9.92
CA GLY A 11 26.96 -9.60 11.11
C GLY A 11 27.35 -8.15 10.85
N ARG A 12 27.85 -7.80 9.67
CA ARG A 12 28.01 -6.40 9.25
C ARG A 12 26.71 -5.90 8.67
N THR A 13 26.30 -4.67 9.03
CA THR A 13 25.04 -4.07 8.59
C THR A 13 25.27 -2.82 7.77
N VAL A 14 24.27 -2.51 6.93
CA VAL A 14 24.21 -1.31 6.11
C VAL A 14 22.86 -0.64 6.32
N THR A 15 22.86 0.69 6.55
CA THR A 15 21.62 1.46 6.70
C THR A 15 20.85 1.49 5.40
N ARG A 16 19.66 0.91 5.41
CA ARG A 16 18.77 0.83 4.25
C ARG A 16 17.72 1.93 4.25
N PHE A 17 17.10 2.17 5.41
CA PHE A 17 16.07 3.20 5.57
C PHE A 17 16.37 4.10 6.77
N LYS A 18 16.33 5.41 6.52
CA LYS A 18 16.49 6.44 7.54
C LYS A 18 15.29 6.44 8.51
N ALA A 19 15.46 7.05 9.69
CA ALA A 19 14.41 7.12 10.72
C ALA A 19 13.11 7.72 10.19
N ILE A 20 13.17 8.77 9.36
CA ILE A 20 11.99 9.42 8.78
C ILE A 20 11.24 8.52 7.79
N GLU A 21 11.96 7.70 6.99
CA GLU A 21 11.35 6.74 6.07
C GLU A 21 10.60 5.65 6.84
N ARG A 22 11.20 5.17 7.93
CA ARG A 22 10.57 4.16 8.81
C ARG A 22 9.37 4.75 9.57
N PHE A 23 9.48 5.99 10.05
CA PHE A 23 8.36 6.69 10.69
C PHE A 23 7.16 6.78 9.74
N ALA A 24 7.37 7.25 8.51
CA ALA A 24 6.30 7.34 7.52
C ALA A 24 5.70 5.97 7.19
N HIS A 25 6.53 4.94 7.04
CA HIS A 25 6.06 3.57 6.81
C HIS A 25 5.21 3.06 7.98
N TRP A 26 5.66 3.21 9.23
CA TRP A 26 4.92 2.70 10.39
C TRP A 26 3.66 3.51 10.69
N MET A 27 3.67 4.82 10.39
CA MET A 27 2.46 5.65 10.46
C MET A 27 1.44 5.18 9.42
N LEU A 28 1.88 4.91 8.17
CA LEU A 28 1.02 4.36 7.12
C LEU A 28 0.48 2.98 7.50
N ALA A 29 1.34 2.08 7.97
CA ALA A 29 0.96 0.72 8.34
C ALA A 29 0.00 0.69 9.53
N GLY A 30 0.31 1.42 10.61
CA GLY A 30 -0.53 1.47 11.82
C GLY A 30 -1.89 2.08 11.56
N SER A 31 -1.93 3.22 10.83
CA SER A 31 -3.19 3.84 10.44
C SER A 31 -4.01 2.92 9.53
N PHE A 32 -3.38 2.25 8.55
CA PHE A 32 -4.09 1.29 7.69
C PHE A 32 -4.72 0.14 8.47
N ILE A 33 -3.99 -0.47 9.40
CA ILE A 33 -4.52 -1.57 10.24
C ILE A 33 -5.74 -1.11 11.03
N LEU A 34 -5.68 0.07 11.65
CA LEU A 34 -6.82 0.63 12.39
C LEU A 34 -8.01 0.91 11.47
N LEU A 35 -7.75 1.47 10.28
CA LEU A 35 -8.80 1.73 9.27
C LEU A 35 -9.42 0.44 8.75
N ALA A 36 -8.62 -0.59 8.49
CA ALA A 36 -9.12 -1.90 8.06
C ALA A 36 -10.04 -2.54 9.13
N LEU A 37 -9.60 -2.56 10.38
CA LEU A 37 -10.38 -3.13 11.49
C LEU A 37 -11.69 -2.37 11.72
N THR A 38 -11.64 -1.03 11.74
CA THR A 38 -12.83 -0.21 11.94
C THR A 38 -13.77 -0.24 10.73
N GLY A 39 -13.22 -0.32 9.52
CA GLY A 39 -13.99 -0.51 8.29
C GLY A 39 -14.71 -1.86 8.28
N LEU A 40 -14.04 -2.95 8.62
CA LEU A 40 -14.65 -4.27 8.75
C LEU A 40 -15.74 -4.32 9.84
N ALA A 41 -15.49 -3.69 10.99
CA ALA A 41 -16.49 -3.59 12.05
C ALA A 41 -17.76 -2.86 11.57
N THR A 42 -17.59 -1.78 10.78
CA THR A 42 -18.71 -1.05 10.20
C THR A 42 -19.45 -1.88 9.15
N LEU A 43 -18.74 -2.56 8.27
CA LEU A 43 -19.32 -3.35 7.18
C LEU A 43 -20.07 -4.59 7.69
N PHE A 44 -19.50 -5.30 8.65
CA PHE A 44 -20.03 -6.57 9.17
C PHE A 44 -20.85 -6.43 10.44
N GLY A 45 -20.97 -5.25 11.03
CA GLY A 45 -21.65 -5.00 12.29
C GLY A 45 -23.06 -5.61 12.34
N ARG A 46 -23.89 -5.33 11.34
CA ARG A 46 -25.27 -5.84 11.28
C ARG A 46 -25.36 -7.36 11.11
N LYS A 47 -24.50 -7.95 10.28
CA LYS A 47 -24.61 -9.37 9.90
C LYS A 47 -23.83 -10.31 10.78
N VAL A 48 -22.82 -9.83 11.48
CA VAL A 48 -21.92 -10.65 12.30
C VAL A 48 -21.98 -10.22 13.76
N VAL A 49 -21.77 -8.93 14.05
CA VAL A 49 -21.66 -8.47 15.43
C VAL A 49 -22.99 -8.53 16.17
N ILE A 50 -24.09 -8.06 15.56
CA ILE A 50 -25.40 -8.09 16.20
C ILE A 50 -25.85 -9.52 16.57
N PRO A 51 -25.78 -10.51 15.67
CA PRO A 51 -26.18 -11.89 16.03
C PRO A 51 -25.33 -12.53 17.13
N LEU A 52 -24.05 -12.12 17.25
CA LEU A 52 -23.13 -12.73 18.22
C LEU A 52 -23.09 -11.98 19.56
N LEU A 53 -23.17 -10.65 19.53
CA LEU A 53 -22.89 -9.78 20.69
C LEU A 53 -24.02 -8.81 21.03
N GLY A 54 -25.09 -8.80 20.23
CA GLY A 54 -26.27 -7.97 20.45
C GLY A 54 -26.19 -6.53 19.93
N HIS A 55 -27.33 -5.84 19.98
CA HIS A 55 -27.48 -4.49 19.43
C HIS A 55 -26.71 -3.43 20.21
N GLU A 56 -26.68 -3.51 21.53
CA GLU A 56 -26.01 -2.52 22.38
C GLU A 56 -24.51 -2.51 22.14
N PHE A 57 -23.88 -3.70 22.16
CA PHE A 57 -22.45 -3.82 21.86
C PHE A 57 -22.12 -3.30 20.45
N ASN A 58 -22.93 -3.67 19.46
CA ASN A 58 -22.75 -3.20 18.09
C ASN A 58 -22.86 -1.67 17.99
N SER A 59 -23.77 -1.04 18.70
CA SER A 59 -23.95 0.42 18.71
C SER A 59 -22.69 1.14 19.22
N VAL A 60 -22.14 0.67 20.35
CA VAL A 60 -20.89 1.22 20.92
C VAL A 60 -19.72 0.99 19.97
N LEU A 61 -19.59 -0.23 19.42
CA LEU A 61 -18.54 -0.59 18.47
C LEU A 61 -18.59 0.29 17.22
N LEU A 62 -19.77 0.48 16.62
CA LEU A 62 -19.93 1.30 15.42
C LEU A 62 -19.60 2.79 15.68
N THR A 63 -20.06 3.32 16.80
CA THR A 63 -19.77 4.72 17.18
C THR A 63 -18.27 4.93 17.33
N GLY A 64 -17.59 4.06 18.09
CA GLY A 64 -16.16 4.10 18.27
C GLY A 64 -15.40 3.88 16.95
N SER A 65 -15.81 2.89 16.15
CA SER A 65 -15.20 2.60 14.86
C SER A 65 -15.32 3.78 13.90
N LYS A 66 -16.48 4.41 13.79
CA LYS A 66 -16.68 5.58 12.96
C LYS A 66 -15.80 6.76 13.39
N PHE A 67 -15.72 7.01 14.70
CA PHE A 67 -14.85 8.05 15.23
C PHE A 67 -13.38 7.80 14.88
N ILE A 68 -12.86 6.59 15.16
CA ILE A 68 -11.48 6.22 14.86
C ILE A 68 -11.24 6.27 13.35
N HIS A 69 -12.12 5.69 12.54
CA HIS A 69 -11.97 5.64 11.08
C HIS A 69 -11.85 7.03 10.47
N ASN A 70 -12.75 7.93 10.83
CA ASN A 70 -12.77 9.28 10.27
C ASN A 70 -11.57 10.13 10.71
N ASN A 71 -11.05 9.93 11.92
CA ASN A 71 -9.91 10.71 12.41
C ASN A 71 -8.56 10.10 11.97
N VAL A 72 -8.42 8.78 12.01
CA VAL A 72 -7.17 8.10 11.62
C VAL A 72 -6.96 8.18 10.09
N SER A 73 -8.01 8.34 9.29
CA SER A 73 -7.89 8.51 7.84
C SER A 73 -7.00 9.69 7.43
N TRP A 74 -6.97 10.77 8.20
CA TRP A 74 -6.08 11.90 7.95
C TRP A 74 -4.61 11.54 8.14
N ALA A 75 -4.29 10.78 9.19
CA ALA A 75 -2.92 10.29 9.40
C ALA A 75 -2.49 9.34 8.28
N PHE A 76 -3.40 8.47 7.82
CA PHE A 76 -3.18 7.59 6.68
C PHE A 76 -2.86 8.39 5.41
N MET A 77 -3.67 9.38 5.06
CA MET A 77 -3.46 10.21 3.86
C MET A 77 -2.14 10.98 3.91
N ILE A 78 -1.80 11.56 5.07
CA ILE A 78 -0.51 12.26 5.25
C ILE A 78 0.65 11.26 5.08
N ALA A 79 0.59 10.10 5.71
CA ALA A 79 1.62 9.07 5.59
C ALA A 79 1.76 8.55 4.15
N LEU A 80 0.65 8.39 3.43
CA LEU A 80 0.64 7.98 2.03
C LEU A 80 1.40 8.98 1.14
N VAL A 81 1.14 10.29 1.35
CA VAL A 81 1.86 11.36 0.64
C VAL A 81 3.34 11.35 1.01
N MET A 82 3.69 11.19 2.29
CA MET A 82 5.09 11.11 2.73
C MET A 82 5.82 9.95 2.04
N VAL A 83 5.25 8.75 2.06
CA VAL A 83 5.82 7.56 1.42
C VAL A 83 5.94 7.76 -0.09
N PHE A 84 4.92 8.34 -0.74
CA PHE A 84 4.96 8.67 -2.16
C PHE A 84 6.12 9.59 -2.49
N VAL A 85 6.23 10.74 -1.83
CA VAL A 85 7.26 11.76 -2.10
C VAL A 85 8.66 11.21 -1.85
N MET A 86 8.87 10.46 -0.76
CA MET A 86 10.19 9.92 -0.42
C MET A 86 10.65 8.82 -1.37
N TRP A 87 9.74 8.02 -1.94
CA TRP A 87 10.14 6.82 -2.66
C TRP A 87 9.77 6.78 -4.13
N ILE A 88 9.02 7.76 -4.66
CA ILE A 88 8.58 7.78 -6.07
C ILE A 88 9.74 7.57 -7.05
N TRP A 89 10.85 8.30 -6.86
CA TRP A 89 12.00 8.23 -7.76
C TRP A 89 12.71 6.86 -7.75
N HIS A 90 12.69 6.17 -6.61
CA HIS A 90 13.26 4.83 -6.50
C HIS A 90 12.35 3.74 -7.08
N ASN A 91 11.07 4.03 -7.26
CA ASN A 91 10.06 3.09 -7.73
C ASN A 91 9.64 3.28 -9.20
N ILE A 92 10.29 4.20 -9.93
CA ILE A 92 10.14 4.29 -11.38
C ILE A 92 10.69 3.01 -12.02
N PRO A 93 9.93 2.35 -12.93
CA PRO A 93 10.39 1.17 -13.64
C PRO A 93 11.67 1.45 -14.45
N ASN A 94 12.58 0.49 -14.48
CA ASN A 94 13.85 0.61 -15.18
C ASN A 94 14.27 -0.72 -15.85
N LYS A 95 15.38 -0.69 -16.61
CA LYS A 95 15.85 -1.88 -17.35
C LYS A 95 16.21 -3.07 -16.46
N THR A 96 16.65 -2.82 -15.23
CA THR A 96 17.00 -3.87 -14.26
C THR A 96 15.77 -4.67 -13.84
N ASP A 97 14.58 -4.04 -13.83
CA ASP A 97 13.32 -4.72 -13.49
C ASP A 97 13.00 -5.85 -14.49
N TRP A 98 13.31 -5.65 -15.78
CA TRP A 98 13.18 -6.70 -16.80
C TRP A 98 14.11 -7.88 -16.57
N VAL A 99 15.36 -7.62 -16.13
CA VAL A 99 16.30 -8.67 -15.78
C VAL A 99 15.79 -9.46 -14.59
N TRP A 100 15.29 -8.75 -13.57
CA TRP A 100 14.72 -9.33 -12.36
C TRP A 100 13.51 -10.25 -12.67
N ILE A 101 12.57 -9.79 -13.54
CA ILE A 101 11.41 -10.58 -13.97
C ILE A 101 11.85 -11.85 -14.72
N LYS A 102 12.76 -11.71 -15.71
CA LYS A 102 13.24 -12.83 -16.52
C LYS A 102 13.96 -13.91 -15.70
N GLN A 103 14.54 -13.54 -14.55
CA GLN A 103 15.20 -14.45 -13.63
C GLN A 103 14.26 -14.99 -12.54
N GLY A 104 12.94 -14.81 -12.69
CA GLY A 104 11.94 -15.31 -11.75
C GLY A 104 11.92 -14.60 -10.41
N GLY A 105 12.51 -13.40 -10.31
CA GLY A 105 12.48 -12.59 -9.09
C GLY A 105 13.26 -13.13 -7.91
N GLY A 106 14.13 -14.10 -8.12
CA GLY A 106 14.83 -14.82 -7.05
C GLY A 106 13.94 -15.83 -6.30
N PHE A 107 12.70 -16.07 -6.79
CA PHE A 107 11.80 -17.09 -6.22
C PHE A 107 11.97 -18.46 -6.89
N ILE A 108 12.62 -18.50 -8.05
CA ILE A 108 12.78 -19.71 -8.87
C ILE A 108 14.26 -19.94 -9.12
N GLY A 109 14.79 -21.07 -8.57
CA GLY A 109 16.21 -21.42 -8.66
C GLY A 109 17.11 -20.59 -7.74
N ASP A 110 18.43 -20.83 -7.83
CA ASP A 110 19.45 -20.21 -6.97
C ASP A 110 20.00 -18.89 -7.58
N LYS A 111 19.14 -18.10 -8.22
CA LYS A 111 19.56 -16.86 -8.86
C LYS A 111 19.28 -15.67 -7.96
N HIS A 112 20.26 -14.79 -7.84
CA HIS A 112 20.14 -13.50 -7.17
C HIS A 112 20.07 -12.37 -8.20
N PRO A 113 18.87 -12.03 -8.74
CA PRO A 113 18.77 -11.02 -9.76
C PRO A 113 19.20 -9.64 -9.20
N PRO A 114 19.96 -8.87 -9.98
CA PRO A 114 20.43 -7.56 -9.52
C PRO A 114 19.26 -6.62 -9.29
N ALA A 115 19.32 -5.86 -8.20
CA ALA A 115 18.30 -4.87 -7.88
C ALA A 115 18.92 -3.60 -7.24
N LYS A 116 18.28 -2.46 -7.51
CA LYS A 116 18.52 -1.18 -6.84
C LYS A 116 17.86 -1.15 -5.46
N LYS A 117 17.66 0.05 -4.88
CA LYS A 117 17.01 0.24 -3.57
C LYS A 117 15.68 -0.51 -3.47
N PHE A 118 14.90 -0.62 -4.56
CA PHE A 118 13.69 -1.44 -4.65
C PHE A 118 13.79 -2.39 -5.84
N ASN A 119 13.49 -3.67 -5.63
CA ASN A 119 13.32 -4.63 -6.70
C ASN A 119 11.90 -4.52 -7.32
N PHE A 120 11.68 -5.19 -8.45
CA PHE A 120 10.41 -5.06 -9.16
C PHE A 120 9.19 -5.51 -8.33
N GLY A 121 9.31 -6.57 -7.53
CA GLY A 121 8.23 -7.00 -6.63
C GLY A 121 7.87 -5.94 -5.59
N GLN A 122 8.87 -5.27 -5.03
CA GLN A 122 8.66 -4.14 -4.09
C GLN A 122 8.04 -2.92 -4.80
N LYS A 123 8.40 -2.67 -6.07
CA LYS A 123 7.78 -1.61 -6.89
C LYS A 123 6.30 -1.90 -7.15
N ILE A 124 5.93 -3.15 -7.43
CA ILE A 124 4.52 -3.54 -7.55
C ILE A 124 3.75 -3.22 -6.27
N VAL A 125 4.29 -3.60 -5.11
CA VAL A 125 3.66 -3.30 -3.81
C VAL A 125 3.55 -1.80 -3.60
N PHE A 126 4.62 -1.04 -3.87
CA PHE A 126 4.61 0.42 -3.75
C PHE A 126 3.49 1.05 -4.59
N TRP A 127 3.44 0.75 -5.89
CA TRP A 127 2.42 1.32 -6.78
C TRP A 127 1.02 0.85 -6.44
N ALA A 128 0.85 -0.41 -6.04
CA ALA A 128 -0.44 -0.91 -5.57
C ALA A 128 -0.91 -0.14 -4.33
N VAL A 129 -0.04 0.07 -3.34
CA VAL A 129 -0.37 0.84 -2.13
C VAL A 129 -0.69 2.30 -2.46
N ILE A 130 0.09 2.94 -3.34
CA ILE A 130 -0.15 4.34 -3.71
C ILE A 130 -1.47 4.48 -4.48
N LEU A 131 -1.71 3.67 -5.50
CA LEU A 131 -2.92 3.78 -6.33
C LEU A 131 -4.18 3.39 -5.57
N LEU A 132 -4.16 2.26 -4.85
CA LEU A 132 -5.29 1.83 -4.03
C LEU A 132 -5.51 2.78 -2.85
N GLY A 133 -4.42 3.22 -2.20
CA GLY A 133 -4.48 4.17 -1.09
C GLY A 133 -5.04 5.53 -1.51
N PHE A 134 -4.65 6.04 -2.67
CA PHE A 134 -5.22 7.26 -3.24
C PHE A 134 -6.70 7.07 -3.58
N SER A 135 -7.05 5.97 -4.24
CA SER A 135 -8.43 5.66 -4.64
C SER A 135 -9.36 5.49 -3.42
N VAL A 136 -8.93 4.76 -2.37
CA VAL A 136 -9.72 4.60 -1.15
C VAL A 136 -9.84 5.92 -0.37
N SER A 137 -8.81 6.78 -0.42
CA SER A 137 -8.85 8.10 0.19
C SER A 137 -9.87 9.02 -0.49
N LEU A 138 -9.87 9.07 -1.82
CA LEU A 138 -10.85 9.88 -2.58
C LEU A 138 -12.28 9.43 -2.31
N SER A 139 -12.57 8.13 -2.36
CA SER A 139 -13.90 7.61 -2.04
C SER A 139 -14.28 7.84 -0.57
N GLY A 140 -13.31 7.78 0.34
CA GLY A 140 -13.50 8.12 1.75
C GLY A 140 -13.84 9.60 1.97
N LEU A 141 -13.19 10.51 1.24
CA LEU A 141 -13.52 11.94 1.26
C LEU A 141 -14.91 12.20 0.69
N SER A 142 -15.32 11.53 -0.40
CA SER A 142 -16.67 11.61 -0.94
C SER A 142 -17.73 11.13 0.08
N LEU A 143 -17.42 10.10 0.88
CA LEU A 143 -18.29 9.65 1.97
C LEU A 143 -18.34 10.60 3.16
N LEU A 144 -17.24 11.30 3.43
CA LEU A 144 -17.16 12.26 4.55
C LEU A 144 -17.82 13.60 4.21
N PHE A 145 -17.74 14.01 2.93
CA PHE A 145 -18.24 15.28 2.39
C PHE A 145 -19.16 15.05 1.18
N PRO A 146 -20.32 14.38 1.37
CA PRO A 146 -21.14 13.89 0.24
C PRO A 146 -21.86 15.00 -0.55
N PHE A 147 -21.94 16.20 -0.01
CA PHE A 147 -22.55 17.37 -0.70
C PHE A 147 -21.51 18.20 -1.46
N GLU A 148 -20.26 18.14 -1.05
CA GLU A 148 -19.15 18.92 -1.59
C GLU A 148 -18.32 18.14 -2.62
N ILE A 149 -18.20 16.81 -2.43
CA ILE A 149 -17.34 15.95 -3.25
C ILE A 149 -18.18 14.89 -3.97
N GLN A 150 -18.62 15.22 -5.18
CA GLN A 150 -19.38 14.33 -6.08
C GLN A 150 -18.43 13.59 -7.02
N LEU A 151 -17.65 12.66 -6.48
CA LEU A 151 -16.59 11.95 -7.21
C LEU A 151 -17.13 11.13 -8.38
N PHE A 152 -18.23 10.40 -8.17
CA PHE A 152 -18.77 9.45 -9.15
C PHE A 152 -19.57 10.17 -10.24
N GLY A 153 -20.41 11.16 -9.91
CA GLY A 153 -21.11 11.97 -10.89
C GLY A 153 -20.14 12.66 -11.85
N HIS A 154 -19.10 13.32 -11.33
CA HIS A 154 -18.07 13.93 -12.17
C HIS A 154 -17.28 12.91 -13.01
N THR A 155 -16.97 11.73 -12.45
CA THR A 155 -16.28 10.66 -13.18
C THR A 155 -17.15 10.12 -14.32
N PHE A 156 -18.45 9.92 -14.08
CA PHE A 156 -19.39 9.43 -15.10
C PHE A 156 -19.59 10.46 -16.21
N ASN A 157 -19.68 11.75 -15.84
CA ASN A 157 -19.72 12.82 -16.82
C ASN A 157 -18.49 12.80 -17.71
N LEU A 158 -17.30 12.75 -17.13
CA LEU A 158 -16.05 12.66 -17.91
C LEU A 158 -16.02 11.43 -18.83
N ILE A 159 -16.46 10.26 -18.36
CA ILE A 159 -16.53 9.02 -19.15
C ILE A 159 -17.49 9.21 -20.35
N ASN A 160 -18.62 9.87 -20.14
CA ASN A 160 -19.58 10.18 -21.19
C ASN A 160 -18.98 11.17 -22.21
N ASP A 161 -18.37 12.26 -21.74
CA ASP A 161 -17.78 13.31 -22.58
C ASP A 161 -16.70 12.80 -23.53
N ILE A 162 -15.88 11.86 -23.08
CA ILE A 162 -14.83 11.24 -23.91
C ILE A 162 -15.33 10.03 -24.74
N GLY A 163 -16.62 9.71 -24.66
CA GLY A 163 -17.25 8.63 -25.42
C GLY A 163 -16.83 7.21 -25.02
N MET A 164 -16.24 7.06 -23.82
CA MET A 164 -15.72 5.76 -23.35
C MET A 164 -16.83 4.74 -23.09
N ALA A 165 -17.99 5.20 -22.58
CA ALA A 165 -19.13 4.32 -22.34
C ALA A 165 -19.68 3.75 -23.64
N GLU A 166 -19.83 4.58 -24.67
CA GLU A 166 -20.30 4.17 -26.00
C GLU A 166 -19.29 3.24 -26.69
N ALA A 167 -17.99 3.57 -26.62
CA ALA A 167 -16.92 2.73 -27.18
C ALA A 167 -16.87 1.33 -26.54
N ALA A 168 -17.28 1.22 -25.27
CA ALA A 168 -17.40 -0.05 -24.56
C ALA A 168 -18.74 -0.78 -24.79
N GLY A 169 -19.64 -0.22 -25.63
CA GLY A 169 -20.95 -0.81 -25.93
C GLY A 169 -22.04 -0.54 -24.88
N PHE A 170 -21.80 0.39 -23.97
CA PHE A 170 -22.78 0.87 -22.99
C PHE A 170 -23.42 2.17 -23.50
N GLY A 171 -24.65 2.43 -23.06
CA GLY A 171 -25.24 3.76 -23.20
C GLY A 171 -24.56 4.77 -22.25
N PRO A 172 -24.95 6.08 -22.33
CA PRO A 172 -24.41 7.07 -21.42
C PRO A 172 -24.69 6.70 -19.97
N LEU A 173 -23.68 6.84 -19.12
CA LEU A 173 -23.82 6.63 -17.67
C LEU A 173 -24.65 7.76 -17.05
N GLN A 174 -25.42 7.44 -16.00
CA GLN A 174 -26.15 8.45 -15.25
C GLN A 174 -25.14 9.29 -14.45
N ASP A 175 -24.95 10.55 -14.81
CA ASP A 175 -23.98 11.48 -14.22
C ASP A 175 -24.62 12.53 -13.29
N ASP A 176 -25.95 12.78 -13.43
CA ASP A 176 -26.73 13.59 -12.48
C ASP A 176 -27.15 12.72 -11.30
N LEU A 177 -26.20 12.48 -10.39
CA LEU A 177 -26.41 11.65 -9.22
C LEU A 177 -26.98 12.45 -8.06
N THR A 178 -28.01 11.91 -7.41
CA THR A 178 -28.44 12.43 -6.11
C THR A 178 -27.32 12.16 -5.07
N PRO A 179 -27.22 12.96 -3.98
CA PRO A 179 -26.24 12.70 -2.91
C PRO A 179 -26.33 11.29 -2.35
N HIS A 180 -27.52 10.70 -2.31
CA HIS A 180 -27.68 9.31 -1.87
C HIS A 180 -27.08 8.30 -2.85
N ALA A 181 -27.31 8.47 -4.15
CA ALA A 181 -26.72 7.61 -5.18
C ALA A 181 -25.19 7.74 -5.21
N GLU A 182 -24.67 8.98 -5.11
CA GLU A 182 -23.24 9.25 -4.98
C GLU A 182 -22.62 8.46 -3.82
N MET A 183 -23.23 8.53 -2.62
CA MET A 183 -22.78 7.79 -1.45
C MET A 183 -22.85 6.27 -1.64
N GLN A 184 -23.82 5.73 -2.35
CA GLN A 184 -23.91 4.29 -2.64
C GLN A 184 -22.74 3.82 -3.51
N TYR A 185 -22.42 4.55 -4.58
CA TYR A 185 -21.25 4.26 -5.42
C TYR A 185 -19.94 4.39 -4.62
N ALA A 186 -19.83 5.46 -3.83
CA ALA A 186 -18.65 5.69 -3.00
C ALA A 186 -18.44 4.57 -1.96
N GLN A 187 -19.49 4.10 -1.30
CA GLN A 187 -19.44 2.99 -0.34
C GLN A 187 -19.00 1.69 -1.00
N LEU A 188 -19.61 1.36 -2.15
CA LEU A 188 -19.26 0.14 -2.87
C LEU A 188 -17.80 0.16 -3.33
N TRP A 189 -17.39 1.26 -3.95
CA TRP A 189 -16.01 1.44 -4.41
C TRP A 189 -15.01 1.41 -3.27
N HIS A 190 -15.28 2.15 -2.20
CA HIS A 190 -14.45 2.18 -1.00
C HIS A 190 -14.24 0.78 -0.40
N ALA A 191 -15.30 -0.01 -0.32
CA ALA A 191 -15.23 -1.37 0.18
C ALA A 191 -14.39 -2.27 -0.75
N ILE A 192 -14.63 -2.23 -2.07
CA ILE A 192 -13.87 -3.04 -3.05
C ILE A 192 -12.38 -2.70 -2.98
N ILE A 193 -12.03 -1.41 -3.05
CA ILE A 193 -10.64 -0.97 -3.00
C ILE A 193 -10.01 -1.29 -1.64
N GLY A 194 -10.76 -1.14 -0.55
CA GLY A 194 -10.32 -1.53 0.79
C GLY A 194 -9.96 -3.01 0.89
N PHE A 195 -10.79 -3.91 0.36
CA PHE A 195 -10.48 -5.35 0.31
C PHE A 195 -9.27 -5.68 -0.56
N LEU A 196 -9.15 -5.05 -1.73
CA LEU A 196 -7.98 -5.24 -2.58
C LEU A 196 -6.70 -4.77 -1.85
N MET A 197 -6.76 -3.63 -1.18
CA MET A 197 -5.63 -3.12 -0.41
C MET A 197 -5.29 -4.04 0.76
N MET A 198 -6.28 -4.56 1.49
CA MET A 198 -6.04 -5.56 2.55
C MET A 198 -5.33 -6.80 2.01
N ALA A 199 -5.73 -7.32 0.84
CA ALA A 199 -5.07 -8.47 0.22
C ALA A 199 -3.59 -8.17 -0.12
N VAL A 200 -3.30 -7.01 -0.71
CA VAL A 200 -1.92 -6.57 -1.01
C VAL A 200 -1.10 -6.45 0.27
N ILE A 201 -1.65 -5.82 1.31
CA ILE A 201 -0.95 -5.60 2.58
C ILE A 201 -0.70 -6.92 3.33
N LEU A 202 -1.63 -7.87 3.32
CA LEU A 202 -1.42 -9.21 3.91
C LEU A 202 -0.26 -9.93 3.21
N GLY A 203 -0.20 -9.88 1.88
CA GLY A 203 0.93 -10.40 1.11
C GLY A 203 2.25 -9.70 1.45
N HIS A 204 2.21 -8.37 1.58
CA HIS A 204 3.38 -7.58 1.97
C HIS A 204 3.88 -7.92 3.38
N ILE A 205 2.98 -8.01 4.36
CA ILE A 205 3.32 -8.41 5.73
C ILE A 205 3.97 -9.82 5.72
N TYR A 206 3.36 -10.78 5.01
CA TYR A 206 3.89 -12.12 4.93
C TYR A 206 5.34 -12.14 4.38
N ILE A 207 5.59 -11.49 3.25
CA ILE A 207 6.92 -11.46 2.63
C ILE A 207 7.91 -10.70 3.52
N GLY A 208 7.51 -9.57 4.08
CA GLY A 208 8.36 -8.71 4.92
C GLY A 208 8.68 -9.29 6.30
N THR A 209 7.97 -10.34 6.75
CA THR A 209 8.18 -10.96 8.08
C THR A 209 8.60 -12.43 7.97
N LEU A 210 7.70 -13.28 7.49
CA LEU A 210 7.88 -14.73 7.47
C LEU A 210 8.51 -15.24 6.17
N GLY A 211 8.18 -14.61 5.04
CA GLY A 211 8.54 -15.09 3.71
C GLY A 211 10.01 -14.88 3.35
N MET A 212 10.65 -13.83 3.86
CA MET A 212 12.05 -13.49 3.55
C MET A 212 12.84 -13.22 4.84
N GLU A 213 13.87 -14.00 5.08
CA GLU A 213 14.76 -13.83 6.23
C GLU A 213 15.49 -12.48 6.16
N GLY A 214 15.50 -11.73 7.28
CA GLY A 214 16.17 -10.43 7.38
C GLY A 214 15.42 -9.24 6.77
N ALA A 215 14.31 -9.46 6.04
CA ALA A 215 13.58 -8.37 5.40
C ALA A 215 12.95 -7.40 6.42
N PHE A 216 12.49 -7.90 7.55
CA PHE A 216 11.89 -7.07 8.61
C PHE A 216 12.88 -6.06 9.19
N ASP A 217 14.17 -6.42 9.27
CA ASP A 217 15.22 -5.59 9.87
C ASP A 217 15.27 -4.20 9.19
N ALA A 218 15.02 -4.16 7.87
CA ALA A 218 14.98 -2.93 7.08
C ALA A 218 14.00 -1.87 7.63
N MET A 219 12.81 -2.28 8.08
CA MET A 219 11.80 -1.39 8.66
C MET A 219 11.79 -1.42 10.19
N GLY A 220 12.33 -2.46 10.82
CA GLY A 220 12.47 -2.57 12.26
C GLY A 220 13.48 -1.56 12.82
N ASN A 221 14.74 -1.78 12.54
CA ASN A 221 15.84 -0.92 13.01
C ASN A 221 16.46 -0.04 11.91
N GLY A 222 16.17 -0.31 10.63
CA GLY A 222 16.69 0.41 9.47
C GLY A 222 17.96 -0.16 8.88
N GLU A 223 18.52 -1.20 9.51
CA GLU A 223 19.76 -1.83 9.12
C GLU A 223 19.49 -3.21 8.49
N VAL A 224 20.24 -3.56 7.46
CA VAL A 224 20.19 -4.90 6.87
C VAL A 224 21.57 -5.53 6.87
N ASP A 225 21.64 -6.84 7.00
CA ASP A 225 22.89 -7.58 6.88
C ASP A 225 23.50 -7.39 5.48
N GLU A 226 24.80 -7.20 5.38
CA GLU A 226 25.49 -6.91 4.14
C GLU A 226 25.31 -8.04 3.10
N ARG A 227 25.31 -9.30 3.54
CA ARG A 227 25.05 -10.44 2.65
C ARG A 227 23.62 -10.48 2.15
N TRP A 228 22.65 -10.14 2.99
CA TRP A 228 21.28 -9.97 2.57
C TRP A 228 21.16 -8.90 1.47
N ALA A 229 21.84 -7.76 1.66
CA ALA A 229 21.85 -6.68 0.68
C ALA A 229 22.52 -7.10 -0.64
N GLU A 230 23.61 -7.87 -0.57
CA GLU A 230 24.30 -8.40 -1.73
C GLU A 230 23.41 -9.36 -2.55
N GLN A 231 22.69 -10.26 -1.88
CA GLN A 231 21.81 -11.24 -2.53
C GLN A 231 20.54 -10.62 -3.12
N HIS A 232 19.97 -9.61 -2.47
CA HIS A 232 18.65 -9.08 -2.87
C HIS A 232 18.69 -7.69 -3.49
N HIS A 233 19.78 -6.93 -3.29
CA HIS A 233 19.91 -5.52 -3.71
C HIS A 233 21.38 -5.17 -4.04
N SER A 234 22.04 -5.99 -4.85
CA SER A 234 23.48 -5.87 -5.16
C SER A 234 23.83 -4.47 -5.71
N LEU A 235 23.07 -3.96 -6.69
CA LEU A 235 23.34 -2.65 -7.28
C LEU A 235 23.20 -1.51 -6.28
N TRP A 236 22.24 -1.60 -5.37
CA TRP A 236 22.10 -0.60 -4.31
C TRP A 236 23.26 -0.69 -3.30
N LEU A 237 23.72 -1.89 -2.97
CA LEU A 237 24.85 -2.05 -2.05
C LEU A 237 26.13 -1.45 -2.63
N ASP A 238 26.37 -1.64 -3.93
CA ASP A 238 27.52 -1.05 -4.64
C ASP A 238 27.43 0.49 -4.63
N GLU A 239 26.27 1.08 -4.95
CA GLU A 239 26.03 2.53 -4.88
C GLU A 239 26.40 3.08 -3.48
N VAL A 240 25.94 2.43 -2.39
CA VAL A 240 26.22 2.88 -1.01
C VAL A 240 27.69 2.70 -0.61
N LYS A 241 28.37 1.68 -1.13
CA LYS A 241 29.80 1.49 -0.87
C LYS A 241 30.66 2.51 -1.60
N ASP A 242 30.29 2.88 -2.82
CA ASP A 242 31.00 3.89 -3.61
C ASP A 242 30.84 5.30 -3.03
N ASP A 243 29.63 5.67 -2.59
CA ASP A 243 29.38 6.95 -1.89
C ASP A 243 30.25 7.13 -0.63
N LYS A 244 30.49 6.04 0.11
CA LYS A 244 31.37 6.07 1.29
C LYS A 244 32.86 6.14 0.96
N ARG A 245 33.24 5.81 -0.27
CA ARG A 245 34.66 5.87 -0.73
C ARG A 245 35.02 7.21 -1.34
N THR A 246 34.05 8.00 -1.81
CA THR A 246 34.26 9.34 -2.33
C THR A 246 34.32 10.31 -1.13
N PRO A 247 35.50 10.93 -0.81
CA PRO A 247 35.55 11.96 0.23
C PRO A 247 34.64 13.10 -0.16
N ALA A 248 33.90 13.66 0.79
CA ALA A 248 33.20 14.94 0.58
C ALA A 248 34.28 15.99 0.28
N GLU A 249 34.31 16.51 -0.95
CA GLU A 249 35.09 17.67 -1.33
C GLU A 249 34.61 18.94 -0.62
#